data_38a978591112f4ededb5db6bd6559a17
#
_entry.id   38a978591112f4ededb5db6bd6559a17
#
_cell.length_a   1.000
_cell.length_b   1.000
_cell.length_c   1.000
_cell.angle_alpha   90.00
_cell.angle_beta   90.00
_cell.angle_gamma   90.00
#
_symmetry.space_group_name_H-M   'P 1'
#
loop_
_entity.id
_entity.type
_entity.pdbx_description
1 polymer ?
#
loop_
_entity_poly.entity_id
_entity_poly.type
_entity_poly.pdbx_seq_one_letter_code
_entity_poly.pdbx_strand_id
1 'polypeptide(L)'
;MKINRIAVALVTAGVMLTTSLAANATHRWSTYHWARTTSSFTLKTLNSTVANSNANWPQLLGLAASDWSQSTKLDLSVSSYTNTSTSRKQCSAVVGKIRVCNAAYGSNGWLGLASINLDSNGHISQGTAKMNDSYSSTWTTDPNEARHVMCQEIGHTFGLDHQSTDGSSQSSCMDYSSSPNSTRPNTHDYDELVTIYSHTDSYGTAALTSAPATPAAFSAMMGSVPLGVLVHKDHFYETYVAADGKGGLWINQVYLAPGFEHIKL
;
A
#
# COMPACT_ATOMS: atom_id res chain seq x y z
N MET A 1 -51.56 -47.57 51.70
CA MET A 1 -50.10 -47.32 51.57
C MET A 1 -49.90 -46.68 50.16
N LYS A 2 -49.75 -45.33 50.08
CA LYS A 2 -49.60 -44.61 48.79
C LYS A 2 -48.13 -44.26 48.60
N ILE A 3 -47.52 -44.81 47.56
CA ILE A 3 -46.11 -44.55 47.20
C ILE A 3 -46.09 -43.35 46.29
N ASN A 4 -45.52 -42.21 46.75
CA ASN A 4 -45.24 -41.04 45.95
C ASN A 4 -43.98 -41.27 45.08
N ARG A 5 -44.13 -41.17 43.77
CA ARG A 5 -43.00 -41.14 42.84
C ARG A 5 -42.51 -39.70 42.67
N ILE A 6 -41.30 -39.44 43.14
CA ILE A 6 -40.61 -38.15 42.88
C ILE A 6 -39.95 -38.25 41.50
N ALA A 7 -40.40 -37.40 40.58
CA ALA A 7 -39.74 -37.23 39.27
C ALA A 7 -38.59 -36.22 39.42
N VAL A 8 -37.38 -36.69 39.20
CA VAL A 8 -36.18 -35.82 39.09
C VAL A 8 -36.06 -35.35 37.66
N ALA A 9 -36.26 -34.05 37.43
CA ALA A 9 -36.00 -33.43 36.14
C ALA A 9 -34.51 -33.04 36.06
N LEU A 10 -33.75 -33.72 35.19
CA LEU A 10 -32.40 -33.28 34.81
C LEU A 10 -32.51 -32.09 33.85
N VAL A 11 -32.08 -30.91 34.30
CA VAL A 11 -31.87 -29.72 33.46
C VAL A 11 -30.45 -29.81 32.91
N THR A 12 -30.29 -30.18 31.64
CA THR A 12 -29.02 -30.11 30.93
C THR A 12 -28.86 -28.65 30.43
N ALA A 13 -28.01 -27.89 31.13
CA ALA A 13 -27.60 -26.54 30.64
C ALA A 13 -26.64 -26.73 29.47
N GLY A 14 -27.15 -26.52 28.25
CA GLY A 14 -26.31 -26.44 27.04
C GLY A 14 -25.49 -25.16 27.06
N VAL A 15 -24.19 -25.28 27.24
CA VAL A 15 -23.25 -24.16 27.01
C VAL A 15 -23.15 -23.92 25.51
N MET A 16 -23.83 -22.93 25.00
CA MET A 16 -23.57 -22.43 23.63
C MET A 16 -22.23 -21.67 23.63
N LEU A 17 -21.18 -22.30 23.13
CA LEU A 17 -19.96 -21.58 22.74
C LEU A 17 -20.32 -20.72 21.51
N THR A 18 -20.59 -19.45 21.73
CA THR A 18 -20.58 -18.45 20.66
C THR A 18 -19.13 -18.17 20.31
N THR A 19 -18.62 -18.80 19.26
CA THR A 19 -17.38 -18.34 18.61
C THR A 19 -17.71 -17.00 17.97
N SER A 20 -17.32 -15.89 18.60
CA SER A 20 -17.28 -14.60 17.94
C SER A 20 -16.26 -14.72 16.80
N LEU A 21 -16.72 -14.84 15.57
CA LEU A 21 -15.92 -14.53 14.41
C LEU A 21 -15.58 -13.04 14.54
N ALA A 22 -14.35 -12.72 14.93
CA ALA A 22 -13.85 -11.37 14.78
C ALA A 22 -13.98 -11.05 13.28
N ALA A 23 -14.88 -10.14 12.94
CA ALA A 23 -14.90 -9.55 11.62
C ALA A 23 -13.60 -8.74 11.52
N ASN A 24 -12.59 -9.28 10.87
CA ASN A 24 -11.40 -8.50 10.52
C ASN A 24 -11.89 -7.34 9.63
N ALA A 25 -11.71 -6.11 10.11
CA ALA A 25 -12.01 -4.94 9.31
C ALA A 25 -11.17 -5.02 8.03
N THR A 26 -11.79 -4.93 6.86
CA THR A 26 -11.05 -4.95 5.60
C THR A 26 -10.30 -3.62 5.47
N HIS A 27 -9.04 -3.67 5.02
CA HIS A 27 -8.22 -2.49 4.74
C HIS A 27 -7.77 -2.47 3.27
N ARG A 28 -8.67 -2.78 2.36
CA ARG A 28 -8.46 -2.64 0.93
C ARG A 28 -8.81 -1.23 0.47
N TRP A 29 -8.06 -0.74 -0.48
CA TRP A 29 -8.32 0.55 -1.10
C TRP A 29 -9.46 0.43 -2.12
N SER A 30 -10.69 0.57 -1.67
CA SER A 30 -11.91 0.34 -2.47
C SER A 30 -11.94 -1.08 -3.08
N THR A 31 -12.12 -1.19 -4.38
CA THR A 31 -12.05 -2.42 -5.17
C THR A 31 -10.80 -2.48 -6.06
N TYR A 32 -9.84 -1.58 -5.84
CA TYR A 32 -8.68 -1.44 -6.72
C TYR A 32 -7.75 -2.63 -6.61
N HIS A 33 -7.41 -3.22 -7.75
CA HIS A 33 -6.51 -4.35 -7.86
C HIS A 33 -5.90 -4.44 -9.25
N TRP A 34 -4.81 -5.16 -9.40
CA TRP A 34 -4.26 -5.51 -10.71
C TRP A 34 -5.13 -6.58 -11.34
N ALA A 35 -5.71 -6.31 -12.52
CA ALA A 35 -6.45 -7.32 -13.26
C ALA A 35 -5.54 -8.49 -13.65
N ARG A 36 -6.02 -9.71 -13.50
CA ARG A 36 -5.27 -10.94 -13.80
C ARG A 36 -6.18 -12.09 -14.18
N THR A 37 -5.66 -12.96 -15.04
CA THR A 37 -6.35 -14.16 -15.53
C THR A 37 -5.96 -15.43 -14.78
N THR A 38 -5.07 -15.33 -13.77
CA THR A 38 -4.54 -16.45 -12.98
C THR A 38 -4.77 -16.22 -11.48
N SER A 39 -4.77 -17.29 -10.69
CA SER A 39 -5.00 -17.24 -9.23
C SER A 39 -3.89 -16.51 -8.47
N SER A 40 -2.69 -16.47 -9.00
CA SER A 40 -1.54 -15.71 -8.53
C SER A 40 -0.82 -15.08 -9.72
N PHE A 41 -0.02 -14.03 -9.47
CA PHE A 41 0.70 -13.33 -10.52
C PHE A 41 2.01 -12.74 -10.02
N THR A 42 2.95 -12.50 -10.93
CA THR A 42 4.18 -11.77 -10.66
C THR A 42 4.06 -10.34 -11.14
N LEU A 43 4.35 -9.40 -10.25
CA LEU A 43 4.33 -7.97 -10.56
C LEU A 43 5.76 -7.44 -10.66
N LYS A 44 6.14 -6.92 -11.82
CA LYS A 44 7.46 -6.33 -12.03
C LYS A 44 7.61 -5.03 -11.28
N THR A 45 8.65 -4.97 -10.43
CA THR A 45 9.01 -3.81 -9.64
C THR A 45 10.32 -3.22 -10.16
N LEU A 46 10.24 -2.02 -10.71
CA LEU A 46 11.37 -1.31 -11.31
C LEU A 46 12.11 -0.51 -10.25
N ASN A 47 13.34 -0.93 -9.95
CA ASN A 47 14.20 -0.26 -8.99
C ASN A 47 14.88 0.97 -9.64
N SER A 48 14.38 2.15 -9.33
CA SER A 48 14.99 3.45 -9.61
C SER A 48 15.51 4.13 -8.33
N THR A 49 15.93 3.35 -7.33
CA THR A 49 16.45 3.89 -6.07
C THR A 49 17.99 3.91 -6.05
N VAL A 50 18.54 4.74 -5.18
CA VAL A 50 19.99 4.76 -4.85
C VAL A 50 20.14 4.85 -3.33
N ALA A 51 21.19 4.23 -2.82
CA ALA A 51 21.61 4.45 -1.44
C ALA A 51 22.17 5.87 -1.27
N ASN A 52 21.92 6.45 -0.11
CA ASN A 52 22.47 7.74 0.29
C ASN A 52 22.89 7.69 1.77
N SER A 53 23.32 8.81 2.34
CA SER A 53 23.72 8.89 3.75
C SER A 53 22.56 8.63 4.74
N ASN A 54 21.32 8.68 4.29
CA ASN A 54 20.14 8.60 5.13
C ASN A 54 19.56 7.18 5.19
N ALA A 55 19.53 6.47 4.04
CA ALA A 55 18.99 5.12 3.95
C ALA A 55 19.60 4.35 2.76
N ASN A 56 19.67 3.04 2.90
CA ASN A 56 19.97 2.14 1.79
C ASN A 56 18.68 1.71 1.07
N TRP A 57 18.09 2.62 0.31
CA TRP A 57 16.81 2.40 -0.36
C TRP A 57 16.76 1.15 -1.26
N PRO A 58 17.84 0.81 -2.05
CA PRO A 58 17.86 -0.45 -2.81
C PRO A 58 17.73 -1.70 -1.94
N GLN A 59 18.37 -1.71 -0.77
CA GLN A 59 18.27 -2.81 0.19
C GLN A 59 16.88 -2.89 0.79
N LEU A 60 16.31 -1.74 1.21
CA LEU A 60 14.97 -1.67 1.77
C LEU A 60 13.90 -2.14 0.77
N LEU A 61 14.05 -1.77 -0.51
CA LEU A 61 13.20 -2.29 -1.59
C LEU A 61 13.31 -3.83 -1.71
N GLY A 62 14.53 -4.37 -1.64
CA GLY A 62 14.73 -5.83 -1.66
C GLY A 62 14.04 -6.53 -0.49
N LEU A 63 14.12 -5.96 0.72
CA LEU A 63 13.43 -6.47 1.90
C LEU A 63 11.90 -6.41 1.73
N ALA A 64 11.35 -5.26 1.33
CA ALA A 64 9.92 -5.10 1.10
C ALA A 64 9.40 -6.06 0.03
N ALA A 65 10.13 -6.25 -1.07
CA ALA A 65 9.76 -7.20 -2.11
C ALA A 65 9.75 -8.65 -1.59
N SER A 66 10.75 -9.04 -0.79
CA SER A 66 10.80 -10.36 -0.15
C SER A 66 9.66 -10.56 0.84
N ASP A 67 9.36 -9.54 1.65
CA ASP A 67 8.29 -9.61 2.65
C ASP A 67 6.91 -9.73 1.95
N TRP A 68 6.60 -8.89 0.97
CA TRP A 68 5.33 -8.94 0.23
C TRP A 68 5.16 -10.21 -0.62
N SER A 69 6.25 -10.79 -1.14
CA SER A 69 6.23 -12.04 -1.90
C SER A 69 5.94 -13.29 -1.04
N GLN A 70 5.77 -13.16 0.28
CA GLN A 70 5.21 -14.22 1.11
C GLN A 70 3.70 -14.42 0.88
N SER A 71 3.03 -13.47 0.21
CA SER A 71 1.64 -13.63 -0.22
C SER A 71 1.48 -14.81 -1.18
N THR A 72 0.40 -15.57 -1.02
CA THR A 72 0.03 -16.64 -1.98
C THR A 72 -0.55 -16.12 -3.29
N LYS A 73 -0.80 -14.82 -3.38
CA LYS A 73 -1.46 -14.17 -4.53
C LYS A 73 -0.53 -13.41 -5.43
N LEU A 74 0.54 -12.85 -4.86
CA LEU A 74 1.42 -11.94 -5.57
C LEU A 74 2.88 -12.24 -5.24
N ASP A 75 3.74 -12.13 -6.25
CA ASP A 75 5.18 -12.18 -6.16
C ASP A 75 5.77 -10.91 -6.80
N LEU A 76 6.76 -10.29 -6.16
CA LEU A 76 7.42 -9.07 -6.64
C LEU A 76 8.77 -9.41 -7.28
N SER A 77 8.87 -9.20 -8.59
CA SER A 77 10.12 -9.37 -9.32
C SER A 77 10.84 -8.03 -9.49
N VAL A 78 11.87 -7.80 -8.67
CA VAL A 78 12.66 -6.55 -8.69
C VAL A 78 13.70 -6.60 -9.79
N SER A 79 13.76 -5.53 -10.59
CA SER A 79 14.80 -5.34 -11.63
C SER A 79 15.31 -3.91 -11.64
N SER A 80 16.60 -3.72 -11.97
CA SER A 80 17.16 -2.37 -12.12
C SER A 80 16.48 -1.59 -13.22
N TYR A 81 16.32 -0.31 -13.01
CA TYR A 81 15.75 0.62 -13.98
C TYR A 81 16.52 1.94 -13.96
N THR A 82 16.20 2.86 -14.88
CA THR A 82 16.82 4.17 -14.98
C THR A 82 16.79 4.90 -13.64
N ASN A 83 17.98 5.25 -13.10
CA ASN A 83 18.12 5.86 -11.78
C ASN A 83 18.95 7.16 -11.78
N THR A 84 19.02 7.88 -12.91
CA THR A 84 19.59 9.22 -12.91
C THR A 84 18.81 10.14 -11.97
N SER A 85 19.42 11.20 -11.46
CA SER A 85 18.77 12.15 -10.55
C SER A 85 17.43 12.67 -11.10
N THR A 86 17.42 13.09 -12.38
CA THR A 86 16.20 13.54 -13.06
C THR A 86 15.15 12.42 -13.14
N SER A 87 15.54 11.21 -13.55
CA SER A 87 14.64 10.08 -13.71
C SER A 87 14.01 9.67 -12.36
N ARG A 88 14.80 9.66 -11.26
CA ARG A 88 14.28 9.38 -9.92
C ARG A 88 13.31 10.45 -9.45
N LYS A 89 13.68 11.73 -9.63
CA LYS A 89 12.82 12.86 -9.23
C LYS A 89 11.48 12.87 -10.01
N GLN A 90 11.49 12.55 -11.28
CA GLN A 90 10.27 12.41 -12.09
C GLN A 90 9.48 11.17 -11.68
N CYS A 91 10.14 10.04 -11.44
CA CYS A 91 9.53 8.75 -11.11
C CYS A 91 8.33 8.43 -12.00
N SER A 92 8.49 8.58 -13.32
CA SER A 92 7.39 8.36 -14.27
C SER A 92 6.91 6.92 -14.20
N ALA A 93 5.60 6.72 -14.07
CA ALA A 93 5.00 5.39 -14.02
C ALA A 93 5.23 4.63 -15.34
N VAL A 94 5.26 3.31 -15.24
CA VAL A 94 5.44 2.40 -16.37
C VAL A 94 4.31 1.39 -16.37
N VAL A 95 3.57 1.33 -17.47
CA VAL A 95 2.41 0.45 -17.61
C VAL A 95 2.77 -1.01 -17.35
N GLY A 96 1.90 -1.70 -16.63
CA GLY A 96 2.09 -3.08 -16.21
C GLY A 96 3.14 -3.28 -15.12
N LYS A 97 3.59 -2.21 -14.43
CA LYS A 97 4.70 -2.30 -13.48
C LYS A 97 4.51 -1.31 -12.32
N ILE A 98 5.20 -1.61 -11.22
CA ILE A 98 5.46 -0.64 -10.16
C ILE A 98 6.84 -0.04 -10.38
N ARG A 99 6.99 1.27 -10.23
CA ARG A 99 8.29 1.93 -10.20
C ARG A 99 8.56 2.54 -8.84
N VAL A 100 9.71 2.22 -8.25
CA VAL A 100 10.11 2.69 -6.93
C VAL A 100 11.28 3.65 -7.05
N CYS A 101 11.18 4.84 -6.46
CA CYS A 101 12.17 5.90 -6.57
C CYS A 101 12.44 6.56 -5.22
N ASN A 102 13.66 7.08 -5.04
CA ASN A 102 13.94 8.07 -3.99
C ASN A 102 14.62 9.31 -4.59
N ALA A 103 14.28 10.47 -4.10
CA ALA A 103 14.92 11.73 -4.45
C ALA A 103 14.63 12.81 -3.40
N ALA A 104 15.42 13.89 -3.40
CA ALA A 104 15.10 15.10 -2.64
C ALA A 104 13.97 15.85 -3.35
N TYR A 105 12.74 15.68 -2.87
CA TYR A 105 11.55 16.36 -3.40
C TYR A 105 11.27 17.71 -2.72
N GLY A 106 12.01 18.06 -1.67
CA GLY A 106 11.82 19.24 -0.81
C GLY A 106 11.14 18.87 0.50
N SER A 107 11.29 19.75 1.51
CA SER A 107 10.62 19.61 2.81
C SER A 107 9.18 20.14 2.71
N ASN A 108 8.36 19.44 1.97
CA ASN A 108 7.03 19.84 1.54
C ASN A 108 5.90 19.02 2.19
N GLY A 109 6.18 18.40 3.34
CA GLY A 109 5.17 17.82 4.23
C GLY A 109 4.95 16.33 4.09
N TRP A 110 5.72 15.58 3.24
CA TRP A 110 5.50 14.14 3.08
C TRP A 110 6.80 13.32 3.10
N LEU A 111 6.73 12.11 3.66
CA LEU A 111 7.79 11.11 3.71
C LEU A 111 7.74 10.15 2.53
N GLY A 112 6.55 9.62 2.26
CA GLY A 112 6.24 8.66 1.21
C GLY A 112 5.07 9.08 0.36
N LEU A 113 5.01 8.57 -0.86
CA LEU A 113 3.90 8.79 -1.78
C LEU A 113 3.72 7.61 -2.71
N ALA A 114 2.59 6.91 -2.57
CA ALA A 114 2.14 5.91 -3.52
C ALA A 114 1.16 6.50 -4.52
N SER A 115 1.28 6.09 -5.77
CA SER A 115 0.34 6.45 -6.83
C SER A 115 -0.03 5.22 -7.62
N ILE A 116 -1.33 5.02 -7.86
CA ILE A 116 -1.85 4.01 -8.78
C ILE A 116 -2.66 4.67 -9.89
N ASN A 117 -2.54 4.15 -11.09
CA ASN A 117 -3.41 4.52 -12.20
C ASN A 117 -4.45 3.42 -12.43
N LEU A 118 -5.69 3.80 -12.41
CA LEU A 118 -6.82 2.93 -12.71
C LEU A 118 -7.19 3.06 -14.18
N ASP A 119 -7.46 1.94 -14.83
CA ASP A 119 -8.09 1.94 -16.14
C ASP A 119 -9.60 2.26 -16.05
N SER A 120 -10.30 2.31 -17.17
CA SER A 120 -11.74 2.61 -17.23
C SER A 120 -12.63 1.57 -16.52
N ASN A 121 -12.08 0.41 -16.16
CA ASN A 121 -12.77 -0.65 -15.42
C ASN A 121 -12.44 -0.63 -13.92
N GLY A 122 -11.60 0.32 -13.47
CA GLY A 122 -11.17 0.43 -12.06
C GLY A 122 -10.02 -0.50 -11.68
N HIS A 123 -9.33 -1.12 -12.66
CA HIS A 123 -8.17 -1.95 -12.39
C HIS A 123 -6.87 -1.16 -12.43
N ILE A 124 -5.94 -1.51 -11.53
CA ILE A 124 -4.61 -0.90 -11.50
C ILE A 124 -3.85 -1.30 -12.78
N SER A 125 -3.35 -0.31 -13.50
CA SER A 125 -2.60 -0.48 -14.75
C SER A 125 -1.11 -0.17 -14.61
N GLN A 126 -0.73 0.65 -13.64
CA GLN A 126 0.63 1.04 -13.30
C GLN A 126 0.67 1.69 -11.90
N GLY A 127 1.83 1.65 -11.24
CA GLY A 127 2.01 2.26 -9.93
C GLY A 127 3.38 2.91 -9.75
N THR A 128 3.48 3.84 -8.80
CA THR A 128 4.77 4.37 -8.32
C THR A 128 4.79 4.43 -6.80
N ALA A 129 5.97 4.21 -6.20
CA ALA A 129 6.25 4.46 -4.80
C ALA A 129 7.47 5.38 -4.69
N LYS A 130 7.35 6.50 -3.97
CA LYS A 130 8.38 7.53 -3.84
C LYS A 130 8.74 7.73 -2.37
N MET A 131 10.03 7.78 -2.07
CA MET A 131 10.61 8.12 -0.77
C MET A 131 11.27 9.49 -0.86
N ASN A 132 10.96 10.40 0.09
CA ASN A 132 11.44 11.78 0.07
C ASN A 132 12.75 11.94 0.86
N ASP A 133 13.87 11.97 0.17
CA ASP A 133 15.21 12.13 0.76
C ASP A 133 15.42 13.47 1.48
N SER A 134 14.51 14.45 1.34
CA SER A 134 14.64 15.76 2.01
C SER A 134 14.47 15.68 3.52
N TYR A 135 13.89 14.59 4.03
CA TYR A 135 13.68 14.36 5.46
C TYR A 135 14.80 13.51 6.11
N SER A 136 16.05 13.91 5.85
CA SER A 136 17.23 13.17 6.28
C SER A 136 17.29 12.90 7.79
N SER A 137 16.84 13.84 8.62
CA SER A 137 16.78 13.68 10.09
C SER A 137 15.86 12.53 10.50
N THR A 138 14.68 12.40 9.88
CA THR A 138 13.74 11.30 10.16
C THR A 138 14.40 9.95 9.86
N TRP A 139 14.99 9.79 8.66
CA TRP A 139 15.63 8.54 8.26
C TRP A 139 16.83 8.13 9.09
N THR A 140 17.60 9.09 9.60
CA THR A 140 18.79 8.82 10.40
C THR A 140 18.49 8.63 11.87
N THR A 141 17.44 9.27 12.40
CA THR A 141 17.01 9.14 13.79
C THR A 141 16.25 7.84 14.03
N ASP A 142 15.41 7.44 13.06
CA ASP A 142 14.70 6.17 13.10
C ASP A 142 14.87 5.38 11.78
N PRO A 143 15.85 4.47 11.72
CA PRO A 143 16.02 3.62 10.53
C PRO A 143 14.84 2.68 10.26
N ASN A 144 14.00 2.39 11.25
CA ASN A 144 12.80 1.58 11.06
C ASN A 144 11.76 2.34 10.25
N GLU A 145 11.69 3.66 10.39
CA GLU A 145 10.77 4.51 9.63
C GLU A 145 11.03 4.41 8.11
N ALA A 146 12.31 4.40 7.70
CA ALA A 146 12.65 4.22 6.28
C ALA A 146 12.16 2.85 5.73
N ARG A 147 12.24 1.78 6.55
CA ARG A 147 11.74 0.46 6.21
C ARG A 147 10.21 0.42 6.20
N HIS A 148 9.58 1.04 7.18
CA HIS A 148 8.13 1.19 7.30
C HIS A 148 7.58 1.85 6.03
N VAL A 149 8.02 3.06 5.71
CA VAL A 149 7.54 3.83 4.56
C VAL A 149 7.78 3.08 3.24
N MET A 150 8.96 2.46 3.04
CA MET A 150 9.19 1.66 1.84
C MET A 150 8.18 0.52 1.69
N CYS A 151 7.90 -0.20 2.77
CA CYS A 151 6.95 -1.31 2.80
C CYS A 151 5.53 -0.83 2.54
N GLN A 152 5.11 0.27 3.18
CA GLN A 152 3.76 0.84 3.09
C GLN A 152 3.45 1.35 1.69
N GLU A 153 4.33 2.19 1.12
CA GLU A 153 4.12 2.76 -0.20
C GLU A 153 4.05 1.69 -1.31
N ILE A 154 4.80 0.60 -1.15
CA ILE A 154 4.69 -0.56 -2.04
C ILE A 154 3.34 -1.27 -1.83
N GLY A 155 2.90 -1.48 -0.59
CA GLY A 155 1.61 -2.10 -0.24
C GLY A 155 0.42 -1.41 -0.90
N HIS A 156 0.40 -0.08 -0.87
CA HIS A 156 -0.63 0.71 -1.55
C HIS A 156 -0.70 0.44 -3.05
N THR A 157 0.43 0.13 -3.70
CA THR A 157 0.45 -0.12 -5.16
C THR A 157 -0.25 -1.40 -5.58
N PHE A 158 -0.65 -2.28 -4.66
CA PHE A 158 -1.47 -3.48 -4.97
C PHE A 158 -2.90 -3.39 -4.46
N GLY A 159 -3.36 -2.23 -3.99
CA GLY A 159 -4.74 -1.99 -3.58
C GLY A 159 -4.99 -2.16 -2.08
N LEU A 160 -3.95 -2.23 -1.24
CA LEU A 160 -4.10 -2.17 0.21
C LEU A 160 -4.27 -0.71 0.68
N ASP A 161 -5.11 -0.52 1.67
CA ASP A 161 -5.23 0.69 2.49
C ASP A 161 -4.60 0.43 3.87
N HIS A 162 -4.76 1.33 4.82
CA HIS A 162 -4.19 1.23 6.15
C HIS A 162 -4.97 0.29 7.06
N GLN A 163 -4.28 -0.55 7.84
CA GLN A 163 -4.88 -1.35 8.91
C GLN A 163 -5.37 -0.50 10.07
N SER A 164 -4.61 0.56 10.39
CA SER A 164 -4.94 1.53 11.44
C SER A 164 -4.40 2.90 11.07
N THR A 165 -5.19 3.93 11.37
CA THR A 165 -4.84 5.35 11.18
C THR A 165 -4.80 6.12 12.50
N ASP A 166 -4.85 5.43 13.65
CA ASP A 166 -4.85 6.05 14.97
C ASP A 166 -3.46 6.15 15.62
N GLY A 167 -2.43 5.63 14.95
CA GLY A 167 -1.04 5.57 15.42
C GLY A 167 -0.75 4.35 16.30
N SER A 168 -1.73 3.48 16.55
CA SER A 168 -1.51 2.22 17.27
C SER A 168 -0.82 1.19 16.39
N SER A 169 0.12 0.42 16.96
CA SER A 169 0.80 -0.64 16.22
C SER A 169 -0.09 -1.85 16.01
N GLN A 170 -0.25 -2.22 14.76
CA GLN A 170 -0.82 -3.49 14.33
C GLN A 170 0.28 -4.52 14.02
N SER A 171 1.56 -4.17 14.26
CA SER A 171 2.73 -4.93 13.82
C SER A 171 2.75 -5.13 12.29
N SER A 172 2.30 -4.14 11.56
CA SER A 172 2.22 -4.09 10.10
C SER A 172 2.74 -2.77 9.58
N CYS A 173 3.41 -2.78 8.43
CA CYS A 173 3.74 -1.53 7.76
C CYS A 173 2.52 -0.81 7.16
N MET A 174 1.32 -1.42 7.21
CA MET A 174 0.08 -0.77 6.80
C MET A 174 -0.61 -0.05 7.98
N ASP A 175 0.09 0.24 9.07
CA ASP A 175 -0.33 1.14 10.15
C ASP A 175 0.52 2.44 10.15
N TYR A 176 0.23 3.37 11.06
CA TYR A 176 1.00 4.62 11.23
C TYR A 176 1.75 4.64 12.56
N SER A 177 2.25 3.49 12.99
CA SER A 177 3.00 3.36 14.24
C SER A 177 4.50 3.43 13.99
N SER A 178 5.22 4.20 14.79
CA SER A 178 6.69 4.20 14.86
C SER A 178 7.27 2.97 15.57
N SER A 179 6.45 1.97 15.90
CA SER A 179 6.91 0.71 16.49
C SER A 179 7.91 0.00 15.56
N PRO A 180 9.05 -0.51 16.05
CA PRO A 180 9.99 -1.26 15.23
C PRO A 180 9.40 -2.56 14.66
N ASN A 181 8.24 -3.00 15.16
CA ASN A 181 7.50 -4.15 14.61
C ASN A 181 6.63 -3.77 13.39
N SER A 182 6.33 -2.48 13.19
CA SER A 182 5.51 -1.97 12.09
C SER A 182 6.32 -1.71 10.81
N THR A 183 7.27 -2.61 10.47
CA THR A 183 8.22 -2.42 9.35
C THR A 183 8.05 -3.41 8.20
N ARG A 184 7.06 -4.30 8.29
CA ARG A 184 6.77 -5.36 7.30
C ARG A 184 5.29 -5.75 7.35
N PRO A 185 4.76 -6.44 6.33
CA PRO A 185 3.41 -6.97 6.37
C PRO A 185 3.22 -7.97 7.52
N ASN A 186 2.00 -8.06 8.03
CA ASN A 186 1.58 -9.10 8.96
C ASN A 186 0.60 -10.08 8.28
N THR A 187 0.08 -11.05 9.05
CA THR A 187 -0.87 -12.04 8.52
C THR A 187 -2.14 -11.41 7.98
N HIS A 188 -2.64 -10.34 8.61
CA HIS A 188 -3.85 -9.66 8.18
C HIS A 188 -3.69 -9.00 6.80
N ASP A 189 -2.51 -8.44 6.49
CA ASP A 189 -2.22 -7.89 5.15
C ASP A 189 -2.24 -8.99 4.08
N TYR A 190 -1.67 -10.16 4.37
CA TYR A 190 -1.70 -11.28 3.43
C TYR A 190 -3.11 -11.83 3.23
N ASP A 191 -3.94 -11.89 4.29
CA ASP A 191 -5.35 -12.30 4.22
C ASP A 191 -6.17 -11.29 3.41
N GLU A 192 -5.88 -9.99 3.54
CA GLU A 192 -6.51 -8.96 2.72
C GLU A 192 -6.11 -9.08 1.25
N LEU A 193 -4.84 -9.39 0.93
CA LEU A 193 -4.44 -9.70 -0.44
C LEU A 193 -5.16 -10.95 -0.98
N VAL A 194 -5.39 -11.98 -0.16
CA VAL A 194 -6.21 -13.14 -0.56
C VAL A 194 -7.63 -12.70 -0.89
N THR A 195 -8.20 -11.78 -0.14
CA THR A 195 -9.56 -11.22 -0.34
C THR A 195 -9.62 -10.37 -1.60
N ILE A 196 -8.71 -9.38 -1.76
CA ILE A 196 -8.61 -8.51 -2.95
C ILE A 196 -8.47 -9.36 -4.22
N TYR A 197 -7.63 -10.38 -4.16
CA TYR A 197 -7.29 -11.24 -5.29
C TYR A 197 -8.00 -12.62 -5.23
N SER A 198 -9.25 -12.66 -4.77
CA SER A 198 -10.04 -13.90 -4.67
C SER A 198 -10.64 -14.37 -6.01
N HIS A 199 -10.85 -13.46 -6.94
CA HIS A 199 -11.43 -13.70 -8.28
C HIS A 199 -10.36 -13.60 -9.37
N THR A 200 -10.72 -13.87 -10.61
CA THR A 200 -9.91 -13.60 -11.81
C THR A 200 -10.70 -12.69 -12.75
N ASP A 201 -9.97 -11.95 -13.57
CA ASP A 201 -10.52 -11.02 -14.55
C ASP A 201 -10.45 -11.61 -15.96
N SER A 202 -11.13 -10.97 -16.91
CA SER A 202 -11.10 -11.37 -18.31
C SER A 202 -9.80 -11.01 -19.04
N TYR A 203 -8.97 -10.16 -18.44
CA TYR A 203 -7.66 -9.71 -18.94
C TYR A 203 -6.68 -9.48 -17.81
N GLY A 204 -5.40 -9.20 -18.13
CA GLY A 204 -4.37 -8.88 -17.17
C GLY A 204 -3.75 -7.50 -17.41
N THR A 205 -3.54 -6.72 -16.35
CA THR A 205 -2.89 -5.41 -16.41
C THR A 205 -1.39 -5.45 -16.08
N ALA A 206 -0.92 -6.45 -15.33
CA ALA A 206 0.49 -6.60 -14.97
C ALA A 206 1.43 -6.96 -16.16
N ALA A 207 0.89 -7.40 -17.28
CA ALA A 207 1.65 -7.75 -18.48
C ALA A 207 1.61 -6.69 -19.59
N LEU A 208 0.90 -5.58 -19.38
CA LEU A 208 0.79 -4.53 -20.39
C LEU A 208 2.14 -3.88 -20.70
N THR A 209 2.43 -3.62 -21.97
CA THR A 209 3.71 -3.10 -22.45
C THR A 209 3.65 -1.69 -23.01
N SER A 210 2.46 -1.14 -23.25
CA SER A 210 2.29 0.20 -23.82
C SER A 210 1.17 0.98 -23.17
N ALA A 211 1.45 2.24 -22.80
CA ALA A 211 0.43 3.24 -22.48
C ALA A 211 0.24 4.18 -23.67
N PRO A 212 -0.97 4.66 -23.92
CA PRO A 212 -1.17 5.84 -24.74
C PRO A 212 -0.50 7.07 -24.08
N ALA A 213 0.03 8.01 -24.86
CA ALA A 213 0.74 9.20 -24.38
C ALA A 213 -0.17 10.16 -23.57
N THR A 214 0.37 10.76 -22.52
CA THR A 214 -0.32 11.75 -21.65
C THR A 214 0.03 13.18 -22.02
N PRO A 215 -0.91 14.15 -21.99
CA PRO A 215 -0.59 15.56 -22.08
C PRO A 215 0.12 16.09 -20.83
N ALA A 216 1.18 16.87 -21.03
CA ALA A 216 2.10 17.36 -19.99
C ALA A 216 1.67 18.73 -19.46
N ALA A 217 0.72 18.82 -18.55
CA ALA A 217 0.31 20.15 -18.05
C ALA A 217 0.30 20.36 -16.52
N PHE A 218 0.61 19.40 -15.66
CA PHE A 218 0.60 19.62 -14.19
C PHE A 218 1.70 18.90 -13.40
N SER A 219 2.79 18.54 -14.05
CA SER A 219 3.81 17.60 -13.53
C SER A 219 4.93 18.16 -12.66
N ALA A 220 4.97 19.46 -12.38
CA ALA A 220 6.20 20.10 -11.88
C ALA A 220 6.50 19.84 -10.38
N MET A 221 5.52 19.55 -9.54
CA MET A 221 5.73 19.37 -8.09
C MET A 221 5.88 17.91 -7.64
N MET A 222 5.24 16.96 -8.33
CA MET A 222 5.15 15.55 -7.88
C MET A 222 5.72 14.54 -8.90
N GLY A 223 6.48 14.99 -9.89
CA GLY A 223 6.96 14.15 -10.98
C GLY A 223 5.94 14.07 -12.12
N SER A 224 5.94 12.96 -12.90
CA SER A 224 5.07 12.79 -14.07
C SER A 224 3.64 12.36 -13.74
N VAL A 225 3.35 12.02 -12.48
CA VAL A 225 2.00 11.65 -12.01
C VAL A 225 1.31 12.91 -11.48
N PRO A 226 0.11 13.27 -11.98
CA PRO A 226 -0.62 14.41 -11.46
C PRO A 226 -1.12 14.13 -10.05
N LEU A 227 -0.95 15.05 -9.09
CA LEU A 227 -1.46 14.91 -7.74
C LEU A 227 -3.00 14.91 -7.73
N GLY A 228 -3.61 15.91 -8.33
CA GLY A 228 -5.06 16.03 -8.42
C GLY A 228 -5.71 16.84 -7.29
N VAL A 229 -6.95 16.48 -6.97
CA VAL A 229 -7.79 17.13 -5.95
C VAL A 229 -7.75 16.31 -4.67
N LEU A 230 -7.59 16.97 -3.52
CA LEU A 230 -7.71 16.34 -2.21
C LEU A 230 -9.14 15.83 -2.01
N VAL A 231 -9.29 14.53 -1.77
CA VAL A 231 -10.60 13.88 -1.55
C VAL A 231 -10.76 13.32 -0.15
N HIS A 232 -9.64 13.04 0.52
CA HIS A 232 -9.63 12.58 1.91
C HIS A 232 -8.38 13.07 2.62
N LYS A 233 -8.50 13.37 3.92
CA LYS A 233 -7.39 13.61 4.82
C LYS A 233 -7.65 12.96 6.17
N ASP A 234 -6.63 12.37 6.73
CA ASP A 234 -6.60 11.84 8.09
C ASP A 234 -5.41 12.46 8.85
N HIS A 235 -5.19 12.06 10.08
CA HIS A 235 -4.10 12.58 10.91
C HIS A 235 -2.74 12.42 10.21
N PHE A 236 -2.47 11.26 9.65
CA PHE A 236 -1.16 10.90 9.09
C PHE A 236 -1.08 10.91 7.56
N TYR A 237 -2.21 11.03 6.84
CA TYR A 237 -2.18 10.91 5.39
C TYR A 237 -3.24 11.76 4.68
N GLU A 238 -3.00 11.93 3.39
CA GLU A 238 -3.91 12.59 2.47
C GLU A 238 -4.10 11.73 1.21
N THR A 239 -5.33 11.70 0.68
CA THR A 239 -5.63 11.04 -0.58
C THR A 239 -6.06 12.05 -1.61
N TYR A 240 -5.46 11.98 -2.78
CA TYR A 240 -5.75 12.86 -3.92
C TYR A 240 -6.18 12.04 -5.14
N VAL A 241 -7.04 12.62 -5.97
CA VAL A 241 -7.54 12.00 -7.19
C VAL A 241 -7.39 12.94 -8.37
N ALA A 242 -6.87 12.43 -9.48
CA ALA A 242 -6.75 13.15 -10.74
C ALA A 242 -7.24 12.30 -11.91
N ALA A 243 -7.92 12.91 -12.88
CA ALA A 243 -8.21 12.25 -14.14
C ALA A 243 -6.90 11.99 -14.92
N ASP A 244 -6.78 10.82 -15.55
CA ASP A 244 -5.61 10.47 -16.36
C ASP A 244 -5.73 10.96 -17.83
N GLY A 245 -6.86 11.57 -18.19
CA GLY A 245 -7.16 12.04 -19.53
C GLY A 245 -7.49 10.94 -20.54
N LYS A 246 -7.68 9.69 -20.09
CA LYS A 246 -7.94 8.51 -20.92
C LYS A 246 -9.15 7.69 -20.46
N GLY A 247 -9.94 8.27 -19.55
CA GLY A 247 -11.10 7.61 -18.95
C GLY A 247 -10.79 6.85 -17.67
N GLY A 248 -9.54 6.89 -17.21
CA GLY A 248 -9.09 6.37 -15.92
C GLY A 248 -8.77 7.45 -14.91
N LEU A 249 -8.27 7.04 -13.75
CA LEU A 249 -7.95 7.92 -12.63
C LEU A 249 -6.55 7.61 -12.09
N TRP A 250 -5.87 8.66 -11.62
CA TRP A 250 -4.77 8.56 -10.68
C TRP A 250 -5.30 8.70 -9.27
N ILE A 251 -4.92 7.78 -8.40
CA ILE A 251 -5.15 7.86 -6.97
C ILE A 251 -3.77 7.97 -6.31
N ASN A 252 -3.61 8.97 -5.45
CA ASN A 252 -2.35 9.27 -4.79
C ASN A 252 -2.55 9.24 -3.28
N GLN A 253 -1.78 8.43 -2.58
CA GLN A 253 -1.73 8.36 -1.13
C GLN A 253 -0.44 9.01 -0.67
N VAL A 254 -0.55 9.96 0.24
CA VAL A 254 0.56 10.79 0.73
C VAL A 254 0.75 10.54 2.22
N TYR A 255 1.86 9.94 2.61
CA TYR A 255 2.24 9.79 4.00
C TYR A 255 2.89 11.08 4.50
N LEU A 256 2.27 11.71 5.50
CA LEU A 256 2.72 13.00 6.02
C LEU A 256 3.99 12.87 6.85
N ALA A 257 4.85 13.87 6.74
CA ALA A 257 6.06 13.97 7.54
C ALA A 257 5.76 14.47 8.96
N PRO A 258 6.58 14.12 9.97
CA PRO A 258 6.46 14.67 11.32
C PRO A 258 6.39 16.20 11.33
N GLY A 259 5.38 16.74 12.03
CA GLY A 259 5.08 18.17 12.09
C GLY A 259 4.16 18.70 10.99
N PHE A 260 3.71 17.82 10.08
CA PHE A 260 2.72 18.14 9.05
C PHE A 260 1.42 17.34 9.21
N GLU A 261 1.32 16.53 10.26
CA GLU A 261 0.13 15.75 10.57
C GLU A 261 -1.06 16.66 10.86
N HIS A 262 -2.24 16.23 10.45
CA HIS A 262 -3.46 16.96 10.74
C HIS A 262 -3.88 16.78 12.21
N ILE A 263 -4.54 17.81 12.77
CA ILE A 263 -5.12 17.69 14.12
C ILE A 263 -6.17 16.56 14.09
N LYS A 264 -6.06 15.61 15.02
CA LYS A 264 -7.14 14.62 15.24
C LYS A 264 -8.41 15.36 15.63
N LEU A 265 -9.47 15.21 14.85
CA LEU A 265 -10.81 15.75 15.14
C LEU A 265 -11.53 14.87 16.16
#